data_4812a1911a02f8c44a5e7e94f59253ae
#
_entry.id   4812a1911a02f8c44a5e7e94f59253ae
#
_cell.length_a   1.000
_cell.length_b   1.000
_cell.length_c   1.000
_cell.angle_alpha   90.00
_cell.angle_beta   90.00
_cell.angle_gamma   90.00
#
_symmetry.space_group_name_H-M   'P 1'
#
loop_
_entity.id
_entity.type
_entity.pdbx_description
1 polymer ?
#
loop_
_entity_poly.entity_id
_entity_poly.type
_entity_poly.pdbx_seq_one_letter_code
_entity_poly.pdbx_strand_id
1 'polypeptide(L)'
;DSATTYVPSIDTFTSRASNATYVDSAGLVKKAAQNLLTQSNLSDWVTQHASITLNYATAPDGTQTASRLSPSTGNDRHILEKQLSNPNGSYVFSIFVKADTGRYISIADDSAGNFSIFDTLTGVITDQGAGTMTAIPYANGWYRLYVQSDGDNWHKISLSKFATKAEHSSLINGSPRFTGDPTQHSILCWGAQLELGSIPTDVNITTGISTGAARYSHDPETLTPTGLYLEP
;
A
#
# COMPACT_ATOMS: atom_id res chain seq x y z
N ASP A 1 -35.76 32.59 -2.71
CA ASP A 1 -35.37 31.35 -3.40
C ASP A 1 -34.66 30.46 -2.37
N SER A 2 -35.41 29.45 -1.88
CA SER A 2 -34.84 28.48 -0.92
C SER A 2 -33.99 27.50 -1.71
N ALA A 3 -32.69 27.46 -1.37
CA ALA A 3 -31.84 26.41 -1.84
C ALA A 3 -32.40 25.07 -1.34
N THR A 4 -32.95 24.28 -2.24
CA THR A 4 -33.31 22.90 -1.93
C THR A 4 -32.06 22.14 -1.54
N THR A 5 -32.00 21.71 -0.29
CA THR A 5 -30.94 20.85 0.20
C THR A 5 -31.03 19.56 -0.62
N TYR A 6 -30.10 19.39 -1.57
CA TYR A 6 -29.95 18.12 -2.28
C TYR A 6 -29.44 17.09 -1.27
N VAL A 7 -30.29 16.17 -0.88
CA VAL A 7 -29.89 14.98 -0.15
C VAL A 7 -29.57 13.94 -1.24
N PRO A 8 -28.31 13.61 -1.47
CA PRO A 8 -28.01 12.56 -2.42
C PRO A 8 -28.67 11.27 -1.91
N SER A 9 -29.59 10.71 -2.70
CA SER A 9 -29.98 9.33 -2.50
C SER A 9 -28.73 8.47 -2.66
N ILE A 10 -28.56 7.48 -1.80
CA ILE A 10 -27.53 6.46 -1.98
C ILE A 10 -27.99 5.58 -3.15
N ASP A 11 -27.91 6.14 -4.35
CA ASP A 11 -28.03 5.32 -5.54
C ASP A 11 -26.76 4.48 -5.63
N THR A 12 -26.94 3.19 -5.74
CA THR A 12 -25.89 2.24 -6.03
C THR A 12 -25.18 2.69 -7.31
N PHE A 13 -23.99 3.29 -7.16
CA PHE A 13 -23.18 3.64 -8.31
C PHE A 13 -22.79 2.37 -9.05
N THR A 14 -23.42 2.13 -10.16
CA THR A 14 -22.97 1.14 -11.12
C THR A 14 -21.60 1.57 -11.66
N SER A 15 -20.65 0.66 -11.68
CA SER A 15 -19.29 0.88 -12.17
C SER A 15 -19.29 1.65 -13.49
N ARG A 16 -18.61 2.81 -13.55
CA ARG A 16 -18.39 3.54 -14.80
C ARG A 16 -17.23 2.89 -15.55
N ALA A 17 -17.44 2.57 -16.82
CA ALA A 17 -16.40 2.10 -17.73
C ALA A 17 -15.43 3.21 -18.20
N SER A 18 -15.61 4.46 -17.76
CA SER A 18 -14.80 5.61 -18.16
C SER A 18 -13.91 6.10 -17.04
N ASN A 19 -12.70 6.53 -17.39
CA ASN A 19 -11.80 7.22 -16.46
C ASN A 19 -12.47 8.50 -15.97
N ALA A 20 -12.74 8.59 -14.66
CA ALA A 20 -13.21 9.81 -14.04
C ALA A 20 -12.17 10.94 -14.20
N THR A 21 -12.64 12.15 -14.39
CA THR A 21 -11.82 13.35 -14.43
C THR A 21 -12.20 14.27 -13.30
N TYR A 22 -11.26 15.11 -12.85
CA TYR A 22 -11.52 16.17 -11.89
C TYR A 22 -10.87 17.47 -12.37
N VAL A 23 -11.34 18.59 -11.86
CA VAL A 23 -10.72 19.90 -12.10
C VAL A 23 -9.81 20.20 -10.92
N ASP A 24 -8.53 20.42 -11.17
CA ASP A 24 -7.56 20.78 -10.12
C ASP A 24 -7.72 22.24 -9.67
N SER A 25 -6.97 22.64 -8.66
CA SER A 25 -6.97 24.01 -8.13
C SER A 25 -6.53 25.10 -9.14
N ALA A 26 -5.92 24.70 -10.25
CA ALA A 26 -5.54 25.58 -11.36
C ALA A 26 -6.62 25.63 -12.46
N GLY A 27 -7.76 24.94 -12.29
CA GLY A 27 -8.84 24.88 -13.25
C GLY A 27 -8.57 23.94 -14.43
N LEU A 28 -7.58 23.04 -14.32
CA LEU A 28 -7.24 22.09 -15.38
C LEU A 28 -7.94 20.75 -15.16
N VAL A 29 -8.54 20.22 -16.23
CA VAL A 29 -9.15 18.89 -16.20
C VAL A 29 -8.04 17.82 -16.17
N LYS A 30 -8.02 17.01 -15.12
CA LYS A 30 -7.10 15.89 -14.94
C LYS A 30 -7.85 14.57 -14.80
N LYS A 31 -7.21 13.48 -15.16
CA LYS A 31 -7.75 12.14 -14.86
C LYS A 31 -7.68 11.90 -13.35
N ALA A 32 -8.76 11.39 -12.78
CA ALA A 32 -8.73 10.91 -11.41
C ALA A 32 -7.71 9.77 -11.30
N ALA A 33 -6.95 9.76 -10.20
CA ALA A 33 -6.01 8.68 -9.96
C ALA A 33 -6.76 7.36 -9.82
N GLN A 34 -6.28 6.34 -10.49
CA GLN A 34 -6.85 5.01 -10.50
C GLN A 34 -5.90 4.06 -9.78
N ASN A 35 -6.40 3.28 -8.81
CA ASN A 35 -5.63 2.17 -8.29
C ASN A 35 -5.56 1.06 -9.35
N LEU A 36 -4.38 0.76 -9.83
CA LEU A 36 -4.13 -0.28 -10.83
C LEU A 36 -4.13 -1.69 -10.24
N LEU A 37 -4.04 -1.81 -8.90
CA LEU A 37 -4.21 -3.08 -8.21
C LEU A 37 -5.69 -3.46 -8.16
N THR A 38 -6.02 -4.65 -8.64
CA THR A 38 -7.40 -5.15 -8.66
C THR A 38 -7.90 -5.54 -7.27
N GLN A 39 -6.98 -5.88 -6.35
CA GLN A 39 -7.28 -6.32 -5.00
C GLN A 39 -6.36 -5.62 -3.99
N SER A 40 -6.83 -4.53 -3.39
CA SER A 40 -6.10 -3.82 -2.33
C SER A 40 -5.96 -4.63 -1.04
N ASN A 41 -6.81 -5.67 -0.86
CA ASN A 41 -6.79 -6.55 0.30
C ASN A 41 -5.72 -7.65 0.23
N LEU A 42 -4.86 -7.63 -0.80
CA LEU A 42 -3.75 -8.56 -0.99
C LEU A 42 -4.15 -10.02 -1.30
N SER A 43 -5.43 -10.29 -1.58
CA SER A 43 -5.92 -11.67 -1.76
C SER A 43 -5.40 -12.36 -3.04
N ASP A 44 -4.96 -11.59 -4.03
CA ASP A 44 -4.41 -12.07 -5.30
C ASP A 44 -2.89 -11.87 -5.43
N TRP A 45 -2.22 -11.60 -4.30
CA TRP A 45 -0.77 -11.50 -4.22
C TRP A 45 -0.13 -12.86 -3.97
N VAL A 46 1.08 -13.04 -4.45
CA VAL A 46 1.84 -14.28 -4.30
C VAL A 46 2.81 -14.16 -3.12
N THR A 47 2.83 -15.18 -2.28
CA THR A 47 3.81 -15.28 -1.18
C THR A 47 4.95 -16.22 -1.57
N GLN A 48 6.17 -15.86 -1.17
CA GLN A 48 7.33 -16.77 -1.24
C GLN A 48 7.96 -16.89 0.14
N HIS A 49 8.07 -18.11 0.63
CA HIS A 49 8.55 -18.43 1.98
C HIS A 49 7.86 -17.62 3.10
N ALA A 50 6.62 -17.22 2.84
CA ALA A 50 5.76 -16.48 3.75
C ALA A 50 4.32 -16.97 3.62
N SER A 51 3.47 -16.55 4.52
CA SER A 51 2.02 -16.75 4.46
C SER A 51 1.29 -15.45 4.73
N ILE A 52 0.10 -15.29 4.12
CA ILE A 52 -0.78 -14.17 4.39
C ILE A 52 -2.09 -14.67 5.01
N THR A 53 -2.49 -14.05 6.12
CA THR A 53 -3.80 -14.27 6.73
C THR A 53 -4.64 -13.02 6.50
N LEU A 54 -5.66 -13.14 5.65
CA LEU A 54 -6.56 -12.05 5.32
C LEU A 54 -7.50 -11.73 6.49
N ASN A 55 -7.94 -10.47 6.59
CA ASN A 55 -8.93 -10.01 7.58
C ASN A 55 -8.53 -10.33 9.03
N TYR A 56 -7.24 -10.27 9.32
CA TYR A 56 -6.67 -10.65 10.62
C TYR A 56 -6.86 -9.59 11.69
N ALA A 57 -6.76 -8.31 11.33
CA ALA A 57 -6.76 -7.20 12.28
C ALA A 57 -7.58 -6.01 11.78
N THR A 58 -7.83 -5.05 12.68
CA THR A 58 -8.50 -3.79 12.35
C THR A 58 -7.58 -2.93 11.48
N ALA A 59 -8.07 -2.54 10.33
CA ALA A 59 -7.41 -1.69 9.36
C ALA A 59 -7.48 -0.19 9.73
N PRO A 60 -6.73 0.69 9.05
CA PRO A 60 -6.81 2.13 9.26
C PRO A 60 -8.22 2.73 9.11
N ASP A 61 -9.07 2.16 8.28
CA ASP A 61 -10.47 2.59 8.07
C ASP A 61 -11.45 2.07 9.14
N GLY A 62 -10.95 1.38 10.17
CA GLY A 62 -11.75 0.80 11.26
C GLY A 62 -12.41 -0.54 10.93
N THR A 63 -12.28 -1.05 9.71
CA THR A 63 -12.83 -2.35 9.32
C THR A 63 -11.88 -3.51 9.71
N GLN A 64 -12.41 -4.73 9.83
CA GLN A 64 -11.62 -5.95 10.09
C GLN A 64 -11.09 -6.51 8.76
N THR A 65 -10.24 -5.74 8.05
CA THR A 65 -9.76 -6.08 6.70
C THR A 65 -8.24 -6.04 6.55
N ALA A 66 -7.50 -5.70 7.61
CA ALA A 66 -6.04 -5.76 7.57
C ALA A 66 -5.55 -7.21 7.55
N SER A 67 -4.53 -7.47 6.76
CA SER A 67 -3.92 -8.79 6.59
C SER A 67 -2.63 -8.91 7.40
N ARG A 68 -2.31 -10.12 7.85
CA ARG A 68 -1.06 -10.43 8.52
C ARG A 68 -0.12 -11.16 7.57
N LEU A 69 1.05 -10.61 7.34
CA LEU A 69 2.15 -11.27 6.63
C LEU A 69 3.09 -11.91 7.65
N SER A 70 3.28 -13.23 7.54
CA SER A 70 4.11 -14.00 8.47
C SER A 70 5.19 -14.78 7.69
N PRO A 71 6.45 -14.84 8.18
CA PRO A 71 7.50 -15.63 7.53
C PRO A 71 7.27 -17.13 7.75
N SER A 72 7.82 -17.96 6.87
CA SER A 72 8.06 -19.36 7.16
C SER A 72 9.28 -19.52 8.09
N THR A 73 9.52 -20.71 8.62
CA THR A 73 10.65 -20.97 9.54
C THR A 73 11.99 -21.22 8.82
N GLY A 74 11.99 -21.25 7.48
CA GLY A 74 13.22 -21.45 6.69
C GLY A 74 14.15 -20.24 6.68
N ASN A 75 15.43 -20.45 6.35
CA ASN A 75 16.38 -19.38 6.11
C ASN A 75 16.28 -18.95 4.64
N ASP A 76 15.38 -18.04 4.35
CA ASP A 76 15.08 -17.55 3.00
C ASP A 76 14.59 -16.10 3.02
N ARG A 77 14.21 -15.57 1.85
CA ARG A 77 13.45 -14.32 1.74
C ARG A 77 11.98 -14.59 2.07
N HIS A 78 11.35 -13.69 2.78
CA HIS A 78 9.94 -13.81 3.16
C HIS A 78 9.18 -12.65 2.55
N ILE A 79 8.57 -12.88 1.39
CA ILE A 79 7.99 -11.82 0.56
C ILE A 79 6.52 -12.05 0.23
N LEU A 80 5.86 -10.95 -0.02
CA LEU A 80 4.56 -10.84 -0.66
C LEU A 80 4.73 -9.95 -1.89
N GLU A 81 4.36 -10.44 -3.07
CA GLU A 81 4.61 -9.75 -4.32
C GLU A 81 3.44 -9.80 -5.28
N LYS A 82 3.34 -8.78 -6.12
CA LYS A 82 2.40 -8.68 -7.22
C LYS A 82 3.14 -8.27 -8.49
N GLN A 83 2.95 -9.07 -9.52
CA GLN A 83 3.40 -8.70 -10.87
C GLN A 83 2.26 -8.02 -11.63
N LEU A 84 2.55 -6.88 -12.22
CA LEU A 84 1.65 -6.18 -13.12
C LEU A 84 2.41 -5.81 -14.38
N SER A 85 1.77 -5.94 -15.54
CA SER A 85 2.31 -5.41 -16.79
C SER A 85 2.05 -3.90 -16.80
N ASN A 86 3.01 -3.12 -16.37
CA ASN A 86 2.90 -1.66 -16.37
C ASN A 86 3.31 -1.12 -17.74
N PRO A 87 2.50 -0.28 -18.39
CA PRO A 87 2.96 0.51 -19.51
C PRO A 87 4.06 1.48 -19.06
N ASN A 88 4.94 1.90 -19.97
CA ASN A 88 5.97 2.89 -19.65
C ASN A 88 5.41 4.11 -18.95
N GLY A 89 6.01 4.52 -17.83
CA GLY A 89 5.57 5.67 -17.04
C GLY A 89 6.13 5.64 -15.62
N SER A 90 6.00 6.75 -14.91
CA SER A 90 6.29 6.83 -13.49
C SER A 90 5.06 6.41 -12.69
N TYR A 91 5.25 5.51 -11.77
CA TYR A 91 4.21 4.99 -10.87
C TYR A 91 4.59 5.23 -9.42
N VAL A 92 3.60 5.27 -8.56
CA VAL A 92 3.77 5.24 -7.11
C VAL A 92 3.07 4.02 -6.54
N PHE A 93 3.84 3.20 -5.84
CA PHE A 93 3.31 2.09 -5.06
C PHE A 93 3.18 2.52 -3.60
N SER A 94 2.04 2.28 -2.97
CA SER A 94 1.83 2.56 -1.55
C SER A 94 1.10 1.43 -0.85
N ILE A 95 1.40 1.27 0.45
CA ILE A 95 0.78 0.27 1.32
C ILE A 95 0.80 0.75 2.77
N PHE A 96 -0.22 0.39 3.53
CA PHE A 96 -0.22 0.59 4.98
C PHE A 96 0.42 -0.59 5.68
N VAL A 97 1.24 -0.27 6.67
CA VAL A 97 1.92 -1.26 7.51
C VAL A 97 1.81 -0.89 8.99
N LYS A 98 1.84 -1.90 9.84
CA LYS A 98 1.87 -1.75 11.29
C LYS A 98 2.62 -2.91 11.92
N ALA A 99 3.34 -2.65 13.02
CA ALA A 99 3.94 -3.70 13.84
C ALA A 99 2.88 -4.70 14.31
N ASP A 100 3.23 -5.98 14.26
CA ASP A 100 2.51 -7.05 14.95
C ASP A 100 3.48 -7.73 15.91
N THR A 101 4.01 -8.88 15.58
CA THR A 101 5.11 -9.50 16.34
C THR A 101 6.49 -9.12 15.76
N GLY A 102 6.52 -8.69 14.50
CA GLY A 102 7.71 -8.18 13.82
C GLY A 102 7.84 -6.67 13.91
N ARG A 103 9.03 -6.18 13.54
CA ARG A 103 9.39 -4.77 13.63
C ARG A 103 9.76 -4.16 12.29
N TYR A 104 10.50 -4.88 11.45
CA TYR A 104 11.05 -4.31 10.22
C TYR A 104 10.37 -4.89 8.99
N ILE A 105 10.11 -4.02 8.04
CA ILE A 105 9.59 -4.37 6.72
C ILE A 105 10.41 -3.66 5.65
N SER A 106 10.60 -4.28 4.52
CA SER A 106 11.21 -3.65 3.37
C SER A 106 10.25 -3.56 2.20
N ILE A 107 10.35 -2.48 1.44
CA ILE A 107 9.72 -2.33 0.15
C ILE A 107 10.82 -2.29 -0.90
N ALA A 108 10.69 -3.11 -1.93
CA ALA A 108 11.59 -3.13 -3.06
C ALA A 108 10.84 -2.72 -4.32
N ASP A 109 11.49 -1.90 -5.16
CA ASP A 109 11.33 -1.99 -6.60
C ASP A 109 12.23 -3.14 -7.10
N ASP A 110 11.99 -3.67 -8.26
CA ASP A 110 12.56 -4.96 -8.71
C ASP A 110 14.08 -5.02 -8.85
N SER A 111 14.79 -3.93 -8.69
CA SER A 111 16.24 -3.86 -8.86
C SER A 111 16.95 -4.58 -7.72
N ALA A 112 17.80 -5.55 -8.05
CA ALA A 112 18.58 -6.30 -7.08
C ALA A 112 19.36 -5.35 -6.14
N GLY A 113 19.04 -5.36 -4.85
CA GLY A 113 19.66 -4.52 -3.83
C GLY A 113 19.02 -3.15 -3.61
N ASN A 114 17.94 -2.83 -4.31
CA ASN A 114 17.30 -1.52 -4.28
C ASN A 114 16.02 -1.55 -3.42
N PHE A 115 16.17 -1.82 -2.14
CA PHE A 115 15.06 -1.80 -1.19
C PHE A 115 15.36 -0.89 0.00
N SER A 116 14.32 -0.36 0.58
CA SER A 116 14.38 0.42 1.81
C SER A 116 13.85 -0.39 2.98
N ILE A 117 14.40 -0.22 4.18
CA ILE A 117 13.93 -0.86 5.41
C ILE A 117 13.27 0.19 6.29
N PHE A 118 12.10 -0.15 6.79
CA PHE A 118 11.29 0.68 7.66
C PHE A 118 11.05 -0.01 9.00
N ASP A 119 11.24 0.74 10.08
CA ASP A 119 10.93 0.34 11.44
C ASP A 119 9.48 0.72 11.79
N THR A 120 8.60 -0.25 11.78
CA THR A 120 7.16 -0.06 12.04
C THR A 120 6.86 0.34 13.48
N LEU A 121 7.81 0.20 14.40
CA LEU A 121 7.63 0.57 15.80
C LEU A 121 7.97 2.04 16.06
N THR A 122 9.04 2.54 15.41
CA THR A 122 9.51 3.92 15.63
C THR A 122 9.10 4.88 14.51
N GLY A 123 8.63 4.37 13.37
CA GLY A 123 8.27 5.19 12.21
C GLY A 123 9.46 5.72 11.42
N VAL A 124 10.64 5.10 11.58
CA VAL A 124 11.88 5.56 10.95
C VAL A 124 12.25 4.66 9.78
N ILE A 125 12.65 5.26 8.66
CA ILE A 125 13.33 4.55 7.58
C ILE A 125 14.77 4.34 8.00
N THR A 126 15.12 3.11 8.34
CA THR A 126 16.41 2.76 8.93
C THR A 126 17.50 2.49 7.90
N ASP A 127 17.10 2.13 6.68
CA ASP A 127 17.99 1.94 5.55
C ASP A 127 17.27 2.34 4.24
N GLN A 128 17.79 3.34 3.55
CA GLN A 128 17.20 3.88 2.33
C GLN A 128 17.81 3.20 1.09
N GLY A 129 16.95 2.71 0.19
CA GLY A 129 17.32 2.23 -1.13
C GLY A 129 17.56 3.35 -2.14
N ALA A 130 17.85 3.02 -3.38
CA ALA A 130 18.00 4.00 -4.46
C ALA A 130 16.65 4.66 -4.83
N GLY A 131 15.54 3.93 -4.73
CA GLY A 131 14.20 4.52 -4.74
C GLY A 131 13.90 5.18 -3.40
N THR A 132 13.39 6.42 -3.42
CA THR A 132 13.07 7.14 -2.19
C THR A 132 11.79 6.60 -1.58
N MET A 133 11.90 5.86 -0.46
CA MET A 133 10.74 5.52 0.36
C MET A 133 10.32 6.75 1.18
N THR A 134 9.03 6.98 1.28
CA THR A 134 8.44 7.95 2.21
C THR A 134 7.47 7.22 3.13
N ALA A 135 7.44 7.64 4.41
CA ALA A 135 6.54 7.11 5.43
C ALA A 135 5.67 8.24 5.98
N ILE A 136 4.37 8.02 6.00
CA ILE A 136 3.38 8.94 6.56
C ILE A 136 2.76 8.26 7.78
N PRO A 137 2.83 8.86 8.97
CA PRO A 137 2.19 8.30 10.16
C PRO A 137 0.67 8.40 10.07
N TYR A 138 -0.01 7.39 10.60
CA TYR A 138 -1.46 7.32 10.74
C TYR A 138 -1.84 6.91 12.17
N ALA A 139 -3.11 7.08 12.51
CA ALA A 139 -3.62 6.71 13.83
C ALA A 139 -3.36 5.23 14.18
N ASN A 140 -3.33 4.94 15.47
CA ASN A 140 -3.22 3.57 16.00
C ASN A 140 -1.95 2.82 15.60
N GLY A 141 -0.83 3.53 15.34
CA GLY A 141 0.46 2.93 14.99
C GLY A 141 0.56 2.40 13.56
N TRP A 142 -0.35 2.81 12.68
CA TRP A 142 -0.24 2.57 11.26
C TRP A 142 0.67 3.59 10.60
N TYR A 143 1.34 3.17 9.51
CA TYR A 143 2.10 4.02 8.62
C TYR A 143 1.74 3.69 7.17
N ARG A 144 1.56 4.71 6.34
CA ARG A 144 1.49 4.54 4.90
C ARG A 144 2.88 4.71 4.32
N LEU A 145 3.42 3.66 3.76
CA LEU A 145 4.69 3.69 3.04
C LEU A 145 4.41 3.86 1.55
N TYR A 146 5.24 4.63 0.86
CA TYR A 146 5.20 4.65 -0.60
C TYR A 146 6.59 4.80 -1.21
N VAL A 147 6.73 4.26 -2.41
CA VAL A 147 7.94 4.34 -3.24
C VAL A 147 7.55 4.70 -4.67
N GLN A 148 8.39 5.46 -5.34
CA GLN A 148 8.25 5.67 -6.78
C GLN A 148 8.85 4.47 -7.51
N SER A 149 8.22 4.08 -8.61
CA SER A 149 8.64 2.98 -9.48
C SER A 149 8.61 3.47 -10.93
N ASP A 150 9.75 3.43 -11.59
CA ASP A 150 9.90 3.87 -12.98
C ASP A 150 9.75 2.67 -13.93
N GLY A 151 8.51 2.18 -14.08
CA GLY A 151 8.18 1.18 -15.09
C GLY A 151 8.49 -0.27 -14.71
N ASP A 152 8.71 -0.55 -13.44
CA ASP A 152 8.90 -1.92 -12.97
C ASP A 152 7.59 -2.69 -12.86
N ASN A 153 7.65 -3.99 -13.18
CA ASN A 153 6.50 -4.88 -13.19
C ASN A 153 6.27 -5.60 -11.85
N TRP A 154 7.20 -5.50 -10.91
CA TRP A 154 7.15 -6.20 -9.64
C TRP A 154 7.01 -5.26 -8.46
N HIS A 155 5.95 -5.40 -7.70
CA HIS A 155 5.73 -4.69 -6.45
C HIS A 155 5.87 -5.67 -5.31
N LYS A 156 6.88 -5.45 -4.45
CA LYS A 156 7.24 -6.38 -3.38
C LYS A 156 7.28 -5.70 -2.04
N ILE A 157 6.76 -6.41 -1.05
CA ILE A 157 7.06 -6.16 0.35
C ILE A 157 7.75 -7.39 0.92
N SER A 158 8.81 -7.18 1.69
CA SER A 158 9.58 -8.24 2.32
C SER A 158 9.64 -8.02 3.82
N LEU A 159 9.51 -9.08 4.58
CA LEU A 159 9.83 -9.02 6.00
C LEU A 159 11.33 -8.87 6.19
N SER A 160 11.74 -8.12 7.20
CA SER A 160 13.13 -7.97 7.59
C SER A 160 13.29 -8.25 9.08
N LYS A 161 14.35 -8.95 9.43
CA LYS A 161 14.73 -9.20 10.82
C LYS A 161 15.56 -8.06 11.39
N PHE A 162 16.31 -7.34 10.54
CA PHE A 162 17.31 -6.36 10.93
C PHE A 162 16.97 -4.97 10.40
N ALA A 163 17.56 -3.97 11.04
CA ALA A 163 17.33 -2.56 10.71
C ALA A 163 18.05 -2.11 9.42
N THR A 164 19.15 -2.77 9.04
CA THR A 164 19.96 -2.37 7.91
C THR A 164 20.28 -3.53 6.98
N LYS A 165 20.55 -3.22 5.71
CA LYS A 165 20.97 -4.21 4.70
C LYS A 165 22.27 -4.91 5.09
N ALA A 166 23.20 -4.19 5.72
CA ALA A 166 24.51 -4.70 6.11
C ALA A 166 24.44 -5.80 7.19
N GLU A 167 23.37 -5.83 7.99
CA GLU A 167 23.15 -6.84 9.01
C GLU A 167 22.63 -8.17 8.44
N HIS A 168 22.15 -8.18 7.20
CA HIS A 168 21.72 -9.40 6.53
C HIS A 168 22.90 -10.14 5.92
N SER A 169 23.02 -11.43 6.20
CA SER A 169 24.10 -12.29 5.69
C SER A 169 24.07 -12.44 4.17
N SER A 170 22.92 -12.27 3.55
CA SER A 170 22.74 -12.29 2.10
C SER A 170 21.39 -11.71 1.71
N LEU A 171 21.31 -11.30 0.44
CA LEU A 171 20.08 -10.84 -0.21
C LEU A 171 19.74 -11.80 -1.36
N ILE A 172 18.47 -12.11 -1.52
CA ILE A 172 17.99 -12.90 -2.65
C ILE A 172 17.04 -12.02 -3.48
N ASN A 173 17.44 -11.71 -4.72
CA ASN A 173 16.67 -10.85 -5.62
C ASN A 173 16.21 -9.55 -4.93
N GLY A 174 17.13 -8.86 -4.26
CA GLY A 174 16.85 -7.60 -3.58
C GLY A 174 16.03 -7.70 -2.30
N SER A 175 15.79 -8.90 -1.76
CA SER A 175 15.03 -9.10 -0.52
C SER A 175 15.91 -9.63 0.60
N PRO A 176 15.70 -9.18 1.86
CA PRO A 176 16.42 -9.68 3.02
C PRO A 176 16.25 -11.18 3.22
N ARG A 177 17.35 -11.88 3.50
CA ARG A 177 17.36 -13.30 3.85
C ARG A 177 17.63 -13.50 5.33
N PHE A 178 16.77 -14.26 5.99
CA PHE A 178 16.93 -14.62 7.41
C PHE A 178 16.13 -15.88 7.74
N THR A 179 16.45 -16.50 8.89
CA THR A 179 15.62 -17.57 9.43
C THR A 179 14.37 -16.96 10.04
N GLY A 180 13.23 -17.23 9.42
CA GLY A 180 11.96 -16.66 9.84
C GLY A 180 11.43 -17.29 11.13
N ASP A 181 10.65 -16.52 11.86
CA ASP A 181 9.88 -16.95 13.02
C ASP A 181 8.53 -16.22 13.01
N PRO A 182 7.42 -16.92 12.68
CA PRO A 182 6.11 -16.28 12.61
C PRO A 182 5.62 -15.70 13.95
N THR A 183 6.24 -16.09 15.07
CA THR A 183 5.90 -15.55 16.39
C THR A 183 6.64 -14.25 16.73
N GLN A 184 7.66 -13.88 15.94
CA GLN A 184 8.51 -12.73 16.20
C GLN A 184 8.66 -11.75 15.01
N HIS A 185 8.29 -12.16 13.78
CA HIS A 185 8.62 -11.38 12.58
C HIS A 185 7.41 -11.10 11.68
N SER A 186 6.19 -11.17 12.20
CA SER A 186 4.97 -10.87 11.41
C SER A 186 4.63 -9.39 11.45
N ILE A 187 4.09 -8.88 10.35
CA ILE A 187 3.69 -7.47 10.17
C ILE A 187 2.25 -7.42 9.65
N LEU A 188 1.49 -6.41 10.05
CA LEU A 188 0.18 -6.12 9.48
C LEU A 188 0.32 -5.25 8.23
N CYS A 189 -0.46 -5.58 7.20
CA CYS A 189 -0.48 -4.89 5.92
C CYS A 189 -1.93 -4.61 5.48
N TRP A 190 -2.16 -3.49 4.78
CA TRP A 190 -3.48 -3.12 4.30
C TRP A 190 -3.41 -2.10 3.15
N GLY A 191 -4.43 -2.08 2.29
CA GLY A 191 -4.68 -0.98 1.38
C GLY A 191 -3.58 -0.74 0.36
N ALA A 192 -3.07 -1.81 -0.27
CA ALA A 192 -2.08 -1.68 -1.34
C ALA A 192 -2.66 -0.91 -2.52
N GLN A 193 -1.88 0.03 -3.06
CA GLN A 193 -2.28 0.91 -4.14
C GLN A 193 -1.12 1.17 -5.08
N LEU A 194 -1.38 1.09 -6.39
CA LEU A 194 -0.46 1.46 -7.46
C LEU A 194 -1.13 2.46 -8.37
N GLU A 195 -0.52 3.60 -8.58
CA GLU A 195 -1.08 4.71 -9.33
C GLU A 195 -0.05 5.32 -10.29
N LEU A 196 -0.54 5.92 -11.37
CA LEU A 196 0.28 6.80 -12.20
C LEU A 196 0.61 8.08 -11.42
N GLY A 197 1.89 8.47 -11.44
CA GLY A 197 2.38 9.67 -10.76
C GLY A 197 3.47 9.38 -9.75
N SER A 198 3.83 10.39 -8.96
CA SER A 198 4.95 10.33 -8.01
C SER A 198 4.52 10.40 -6.54
N ILE A 199 3.26 10.74 -6.28
CA ILE A 199 2.69 10.87 -4.93
C ILE A 199 1.38 10.08 -4.91
N PRO A 200 1.16 9.20 -3.92
CA PRO A 200 -0.09 8.47 -3.83
C PRO A 200 -1.25 9.40 -3.47
N THR A 201 -2.38 9.20 -4.09
CA THR A 201 -3.63 9.88 -3.70
C THR A 201 -4.23 9.26 -2.45
N ASP A 202 -5.36 9.78 -1.99
CA ASP A 202 -6.12 9.18 -0.89
C ASP A 202 -6.42 7.70 -1.14
N VAL A 203 -6.62 6.97 -0.05
CA VAL A 203 -6.78 5.51 -0.11
C VAL A 203 -7.98 5.13 -0.95
N ASN A 204 -7.74 4.34 -1.99
CA ASN A 204 -8.77 3.79 -2.85
C ASN A 204 -8.75 2.26 -2.72
N ILE A 205 -9.61 1.73 -1.85
CA ILE A 205 -9.72 0.29 -1.64
C ILE A 205 -10.48 -0.35 -2.80
N THR A 206 -9.80 -1.25 -3.49
CA THR A 206 -10.37 -2.01 -4.60
C THR A 206 -10.62 -3.45 -4.18
N THR A 207 -11.81 -3.95 -4.49
CA THR A 207 -12.21 -5.36 -4.32
C THR A 207 -12.69 -5.89 -5.67
N GLY A 208 -11.79 -5.99 -6.62
CA GLY A 208 -12.09 -6.31 -8.01
C GLY A 208 -11.60 -5.21 -8.96
N ILE A 209 -11.90 -5.30 -10.25
CA ILE A 209 -11.51 -4.27 -11.22
C ILE A 209 -12.25 -2.98 -10.87
N SER A 210 -11.53 -2.03 -10.28
CA SER A 210 -12.09 -0.74 -9.93
C SER A 210 -12.14 0.16 -11.16
N THR A 211 -13.31 0.29 -11.71
CA THR A 211 -13.61 1.37 -12.66
C THR A 211 -14.40 2.43 -11.90
N GLY A 212 -13.72 3.46 -11.40
CA GLY A 212 -14.37 4.69 -10.95
C GLY A 212 -15.25 4.59 -9.69
N ALA A 213 -14.83 3.86 -8.66
CA ALA A 213 -15.54 3.89 -7.38
C ALA A 213 -15.44 5.28 -6.73
N ALA A 214 -16.52 5.72 -6.10
CA ALA A 214 -16.54 6.94 -5.30
C ALA A 214 -15.45 6.91 -4.23
N ARG A 215 -14.72 8.02 -4.07
CA ARG A 215 -13.63 8.14 -3.12
C ARG A 215 -14.08 8.86 -1.87
N TYR A 216 -13.73 8.32 -0.72
CA TYR A 216 -13.81 9.01 0.55
C TYR A 216 -12.43 9.50 0.93
N SER A 217 -12.29 10.77 1.24
CA SER A 217 -11.12 11.29 1.92
C SER A 217 -11.24 11.01 3.40
N HIS A 218 -10.13 10.67 4.03
CA HIS A 218 -10.04 10.46 5.47
C HIS A 218 -9.03 11.45 6.04
N ASP A 219 -9.34 11.98 7.19
CA ASP A 219 -8.40 12.74 8.00
C ASP A 219 -7.24 11.82 8.42
N PRO A 220 -5.97 12.16 8.11
CA PRO A 220 -4.84 11.27 8.39
C PRO A 220 -4.56 11.08 9.88
N GLU A 221 -5.01 11.99 10.75
CA GLU A 221 -4.80 11.88 12.20
C GLU A 221 -5.92 11.11 12.89
N THR A 222 -7.16 11.33 12.49
CA THR A 222 -8.33 10.78 13.15
C THR A 222 -8.96 9.61 12.42
N LEU A 223 -8.61 9.38 11.16
CA LEU A 223 -9.19 8.38 10.23
C LEU A 223 -10.71 8.55 10.05
N THR A 224 -11.25 9.70 10.40
CA THR A 224 -12.65 10.00 10.14
C THR A 224 -12.86 10.35 8.67
N PRO A 225 -13.94 9.84 8.03
CA PRO A 225 -14.29 10.26 6.68
C PRO A 225 -14.50 11.76 6.61
N THR A 226 -13.72 12.47 5.79
CA THR A 226 -13.83 13.93 5.61
C THR A 226 -14.82 14.33 4.53
N GLY A 227 -15.35 13.38 3.79
CA GLY A 227 -16.39 13.59 2.79
C GLY A 227 -16.26 12.68 1.58
N LEU A 228 -17.32 12.69 0.78
CA LEU A 228 -17.35 12.07 -0.54
C LEU A 228 -16.81 13.08 -1.54
N TYR A 229 -15.77 12.75 -2.29
CA TYR A 229 -15.39 13.52 -3.46
C TYR A 229 -16.46 13.31 -4.52
N LEU A 230 -17.36 14.28 -4.65
CA LEU A 230 -18.28 14.34 -5.79
C LEU A 230 -17.48 14.96 -6.95
N GLU A 231 -17.21 14.15 -7.94
CA GLU A 231 -16.73 14.67 -9.22
C GLU A 231 -17.91 15.32 -9.95
N PRO A 232 -17.74 16.52 -10.53
CA PRO A 232 -18.78 17.18 -11.30
C PRO A 232 -19.16 16.42 -12.58
#